data_b1e77347eaac0717760b770334d2f460
#
_entry.id   b1e77347eaac0717760b770334d2f460
#
_cell.length_a   1.000
_cell.length_b   1.000
_cell.length_c   1.000
_cell.angle_alpha   90.00
_cell.angle_beta   90.00
_cell.angle_gamma   90.00
#
_symmetry.space_group_name_H-M   'P 1'
#
loop_
_entity.id
_entity.type
_entity.pdbx_description
1 polymer ?
#
loop_
_entity_poly.entity_id
_entity_poly.type
_entity_poly.pdbx_seq_one_letter_code
_entity_poly.pdbx_strand_id
1 'polypeptide(L)'
;MEHQGKFEFLEHTADILIAAHGSNIEEAFENAALGMFEVMTDTTKINPVQDDVVEVKAEDEYALLYSWLEALLVKFEINGMLYSKFKITSFKDEGEEFTLKATIWGEKFAVEKHPQKVAVKAVTYHRMEIIKEYDSVTVEFILDI
;
A
#
# COMPACT_ATOMS: atom_id res chain seq x y z
N MET A 1 5.30 3.23 -19.05
CA MET A 1 5.45 3.68 -17.66
C MET A 1 5.41 2.50 -16.72
N GLU A 2 6.31 2.47 -15.76
CA GLU A 2 6.51 1.30 -14.91
C GLU A 2 5.32 0.91 -14.05
N HIS A 3 4.46 1.87 -13.72
CA HIS A 3 3.31 1.62 -12.84
C HIS A 3 1.98 1.64 -13.56
N GLN A 4 2.00 1.66 -14.90
CA GLN A 4 0.77 1.71 -15.67
C GLN A 4 -0.11 0.51 -15.37
N GLY A 5 -1.37 0.74 -15.05
CA GLY A 5 -2.33 -0.29 -14.73
C GLY A 5 -2.29 -0.80 -13.29
N LYS A 6 -1.29 -0.41 -12.49
CA LYS A 6 -1.17 -0.85 -11.11
C LYS A 6 -1.99 0.03 -10.16
N PHE A 7 -1.90 1.33 -10.32
CA PHE A 7 -2.67 2.28 -9.51
C PHE A 7 -2.87 3.57 -10.27
N GLU A 8 -3.76 4.42 -9.77
CA GLU A 8 -4.05 5.74 -10.31
C GLU A 8 -4.31 6.70 -9.18
N PHE A 9 -3.94 7.97 -9.37
CA PHE A 9 -4.28 9.07 -8.46
C PHE A 9 -5.48 9.80 -9.05
N LEU A 10 -6.65 9.59 -8.44
CA LEU A 10 -7.91 10.10 -8.98
C LEU A 10 -8.25 11.52 -8.55
N GLU A 11 -7.83 11.91 -7.34
CA GLU A 11 -8.02 13.25 -6.81
C GLU A 11 -6.75 13.69 -6.10
N HIS A 12 -6.44 14.98 -6.16
CA HIS A 12 -5.21 15.50 -5.59
C HIS A 12 -5.39 16.93 -5.11
N THR A 13 -5.91 17.10 -3.88
CA THR A 13 -6.05 18.40 -3.21
C THR A 13 -5.47 18.31 -1.79
N ALA A 14 -6.32 18.37 -0.76
CA ALA A 14 -5.88 18.17 0.63
C ALA A 14 -5.70 16.68 0.95
N ASP A 15 -6.18 15.81 0.10
CA ASP A 15 -6.02 14.37 0.20
C ASP A 15 -5.82 13.78 -1.21
N ILE A 16 -5.42 12.52 -1.26
CA ILE A 16 -5.21 11.81 -2.52
C ILE A 16 -6.05 10.55 -2.52
N LEU A 17 -6.93 10.42 -3.53
CA LEU A 17 -7.68 9.19 -3.77
C LEU A 17 -6.89 8.32 -4.73
N ILE A 18 -6.58 7.10 -4.31
CA ILE A 18 -5.82 6.13 -5.09
C ILE A 18 -6.72 4.95 -5.45
N ALA A 19 -6.67 4.53 -6.70
CA ALA A 19 -7.26 3.26 -7.14
C ALA A 19 -6.13 2.32 -7.51
N ALA A 20 -6.07 1.16 -6.86
CA ALA A 20 -5.05 0.15 -7.13
C ALA A 20 -5.71 -1.11 -7.67
N HIS A 21 -5.10 -1.71 -8.68
CA HIS A 21 -5.68 -2.80 -9.45
C HIS A 21 -4.83 -4.06 -9.34
N GLY A 22 -5.49 -5.20 -9.42
CA GLY A 22 -4.83 -6.50 -9.48
C GLY A 22 -5.74 -7.56 -10.08
N SER A 23 -5.18 -8.71 -10.41
CA SER A 23 -5.95 -9.85 -10.90
C SER A 23 -6.68 -10.56 -9.75
N ASN A 24 -6.26 -10.31 -8.53
CA ASN A 24 -6.88 -10.81 -7.30
C ASN A 24 -6.68 -9.79 -6.18
N ILE A 25 -7.24 -10.08 -5.01
CA ILE A 25 -7.19 -9.13 -3.89
C ILE A 25 -5.77 -8.95 -3.36
N GLU A 26 -4.98 -10.01 -3.34
CA GLU A 26 -3.58 -9.93 -2.88
C GLU A 26 -2.78 -8.97 -3.75
N GLU A 27 -2.89 -9.11 -5.07
CA GLU A 27 -2.19 -8.22 -5.99
C GLU A 27 -2.67 -6.78 -5.87
N ALA A 28 -3.99 -6.57 -5.72
CA ALA A 28 -4.54 -5.23 -5.52
C ALA A 28 -3.97 -4.59 -4.24
N PHE A 29 -3.87 -5.36 -3.16
CA PHE A 29 -3.27 -4.86 -1.91
C PHE A 29 -1.79 -4.55 -2.06
N GLU A 30 -1.05 -5.39 -2.79
CA GLU A 30 0.37 -5.13 -3.07
C GLU A 30 0.54 -3.84 -3.86
N ASN A 31 -0.30 -3.64 -4.88
CA ASN A 31 -0.24 -2.43 -5.70
C ASN A 31 -0.73 -1.19 -4.95
N ALA A 32 -1.67 -1.36 -4.01
CA ALA A 32 -2.08 -0.27 -3.12
C ALA A 32 -0.91 0.23 -2.28
N ALA A 33 -0.10 -0.69 -1.75
CA ALA A 33 1.09 -0.33 -0.98
C ALA A 33 2.11 0.41 -1.86
N LEU A 34 2.33 -0.07 -3.07
CA LEU A 34 3.24 0.59 -4.01
C LEU A 34 2.74 2.01 -4.33
N GLY A 35 1.44 2.16 -4.55
CA GLY A 35 0.84 3.48 -4.81
C GLY A 35 1.03 4.45 -3.65
N MET A 36 0.89 3.97 -2.41
CA MET A 36 1.11 4.81 -1.24
C MET A 36 2.56 5.33 -1.19
N PHE A 37 3.55 4.46 -1.42
CA PHE A 37 4.94 4.89 -1.42
C PHE A 37 5.26 5.80 -2.62
N GLU A 38 4.57 5.61 -3.75
CA GLU A 38 4.74 6.49 -4.91
C GLU A 38 4.26 7.92 -4.62
N VAL A 39 3.30 8.09 -3.74
CA VAL A 39 2.91 9.43 -3.28
C VAL A 39 4.06 10.11 -2.54
N MET A 40 4.82 9.34 -1.77
CA MET A 40 5.89 9.87 -0.93
C MET A 40 7.19 10.10 -1.68
N THR A 41 7.50 9.26 -2.67
CA THR A 41 8.77 9.31 -3.39
C THR A 41 8.62 8.65 -4.77
N ASP A 42 9.72 8.56 -5.50
CA ASP A 42 9.79 7.79 -6.74
C ASP A 42 10.20 6.35 -6.36
N THR A 43 9.25 5.42 -6.43
CA THR A 43 9.49 4.04 -6.00
C THR A 43 10.50 3.30 -6.85
N THR A 44 10.76 3.77 -8.09
CA THR A 44 11.80 3.17 -8.93
C THR A 44 13.20 3.41 -8.38
N LYS A 45 13.33 4.36 -7.45
CA LYS A 45 14.61 4.68 -6.81
C LYS A 45 14.77 4.01 -5.45
N ILE A 46 13.83 3.17 -5.05
CA ILE A 46 13.92 2.38 -3.82
C ILE A 46 14.48 1.01 -4.19
N ASN A 47 15.70 0.72 -3.78
CA ASN A 47 16.28 -0.61 -4.01
C ASN A 47 15.71 -1.60 -2.98
N PRO A 48 15.20 -2.75 -3.42
CA PRO A 48 14.60 -3.73 -2.52
C PRO A 48 15.66 -4.62 -1.87
N VAL A 49 16.54 -4.03 -1.06
CA VAL A 49 17.72 -4.71 -0.52
C VAL A 49 17.55 -5.22 0.91
N GLN A 50 16.63 -4.63 1.67
CA GLN A 50 16.33 -5.10 3.04
C GLN A 50 14.92 -5.65 3.06
N ASP A 51 14.76 -6.83 3.63
CA ASP A 51 13.44 -7.45 3.75
C ASP A 51 12.90 -7.34 5.17
N ASP A 52 11.59 -7.39 5.29
CA ASP A 52 10.89 -7.40 6.55
C ASP A 52 9.57 -8.15 6.38
N VAL A 53 8.95 -8.50 7.48
CA VAL A 53 7.68 -9.23 7.49
C VAL A 53 6.63 -8.38 8.16
N VAL A 54 5.44 -8.35 7.55
CA VAL A 54 4.26 -7.68 8.10
C VAL A 54 3.17 -8.71 8.29
N GLU A 55 2.54 -8.70 9.46
CA GLU A 55 1.34 -9.50 9.71
C GLU A 55 0.30 -8.60 10.33
N VAL A 56 -0.89 -8.58 9.73
CA VAL A 56 -2.03 -7.81 10.24
C VAL A 56 -3.27 -8.66 10.26
N LYS A 57 -4.17 -8.34 11.19
CA LYS A 57 -5.45 -9.03 11.36
C LYS A 57 -6.55 -7.98 11.43
N ALA A 58 -7.72 -8.32 10.92
CA ALA A 58 -8.85 -7.42 10.94
C ALA A 58 -10.16 -8.20 10.85
N GLU A 59 -11.27 -7.53 11.14
CA GLU A 59 -12.58 -8.16 11.14
C GLU A 59 -13.21 -8.27 9.76
N ASP A 60 -12.74 -7.48 8.80
CA ASP A 60 -13.21 -7.52 7.42
C ASP A 60 -12.11 -7.04 6.48
N GLU A 61 -12.39 -7.12 5.17
CA GLU A 61 -11.39 -6.75 4.15
C GLU A 61 -11.08 -5.26 4.15
N TYR A 62 -12.05 -4.42 4.47
CA TYR A 62 -11.82 -2.97 4.54
C TYR A 62 -10.85 -2.62 5.66
N ALA A 63 -11.11 -3.14 6.85
CA ALA A 63 -10.23 -2.95 7.99
C ALA A 63 -8.85 -3.57 7.73
N LEU A 64 -8.79 -4.67 6.98
CA LEU A 64 -7.54 -5.32 6.63
C LEU A 64 -6.70 -4.43 5.70
N LEU A 65 -7.32 -3.82 4.70
CA LEU A 65 -6.63 -2.88 3.81
C LEU A 65 -6.09 -1.69 4.60
N TYR A 66 -6.91 -1.14 5.48
CA TYR A 66 -6.49 -0.05 6.36
C TYR A 66 -5.27 -0.46 7.19
N SER A 67 -5.35 -1.60 7.87
CA SER A 67 -4.28 -2.08 8.76
C SER A 67 -3.00 -2.39 8.00
N TRP A 68 -3.12 -2.94 6.79
CA TRP A 68 -1.99 -3.21 5.91
C TRP A 68 -1.24 -1.92 5.56
N LEU A 69 -1.96 -0.93 5.06
CA LEU A 69 -1.34 0.34 4.65
C LEU A 69 -0.81 1.11 5.85
N GLU A 70 -1.53 1.11 6.97
CA GLU A 70 -1.09 1.79 8.19
C GLU A 70 0.20 1.16 8.74
N ALA A 71 0.29 -0.16 8.75
CA ALA A 71 1.49 -0.85 9.23
C ALA A 71 2.73 -0.43 8.42
N LEU A 72 2.58 -0.28 7.12
CA LEU A 72 3.66 0.17 6.25
C LEU A 72 4.03 1.63 6.50
N LEU A 73 3.03 2.48 6.66
CA LEU A 73 3.25 3.90 6.95
C LEU A 73 3.99 4.08 8.27
N VAL A 74 3.62 3.32 9.28
CA VAL A 74 4.27 3.36 10.60
C VAL A 74 5.74 2.95 10.50
N LYS A 75 6.07 1.96 9.66
CA LYS A 75 7.47 1.57 9.45
C LYS A 75 8.29 2.71 8.86
N PHE A 76 7.70 3.49 7.96
CA PHE A 76 8.37 4.68 7.46
C PHE A 76 8.52 5.74 8.54
N GLU A 77 7.46 6.01 9.30
CA GLU A 77 7.48 7.06 10.31
C GLU A 77 8.46 6.77 11.47
N ILE A 78 8.54 5.50 11.86
CA ILE A 78 9.39 5.11 13.02
C ILE A 78 10.80 4.80 12.57
N ASN A 79 10.97 4.05 11.49
CA ASN A 79 12.27 3.52 11.07
C ASN A 79 12.85 4.20 9.84
N GLY A 80 12.11 5.09 9.18
CA GLY A 80 12.55 5.73 7.95
C GLY A 80 12.66 4.78 6.76
N MET A 81 11.94 3.66 6.79
CA MET A 81 12.02 2.65 5.73
C MET A 81 11.05 2.97 4.59
N LEU A 82 11.56 2.93 3.36
CA LEU A 82 10.77 3.00 2.14
C LEU A 82 10.76 1.63 1.50
N TYR A 83 9.60 1.20 1.00
CA TYR A 83 9.45 -0.11 0.40
C TYR A 83 8.97 0.00 -1.04
N SER A 84 9.46 -0.90 -1.91
CA SER A 84 9.12 -0.90 -3.34
C SER A 84 8.70 -2.27 -3.86
N LYS A 85 8.81 -3.30 -3.03
CA LYS A 85 8.42 -4.65 -3.42
C LYS A 85 7.61 -5.27 -2.29
N PHE A 86 6.50 -5.89 -2.64
CA PHE A 86 5.54 -6.43 -1.69
C PHE A 86 5.08 -7.79 -2.17
N LYS A 87 5.13 -8.79 -1.29
CA LYS A 87 4.63 -10.13 -1.62
C LYS A 87 3.79 -10.64 -0.47
N ILE A 88 2.49 -10.71 -0.68
CA ILE A 88 1.57 -11.31 0.29
C ILE A 88 1.73 -12.82 0.21
N THR A 89 2.18 -13.41 1.30
CA THR A 89 2.46 -14.84 1.37
C THR A 89 1.28 -15.63 1.96
N SER A 90 0.39 -14.96 2.67
CA SER A 90 -0.81 -15.57 3.24
C SER A 90 -1.92 -14.54 3.33
N PHE A 91 -3.10 -14.92 2.88
CA PHE A 91 -4.30 -14.08 2.97
C PHE A 91 -5.43 -15.04 3.35
N LYS A 92 -5.86 -15.00 4.60
CA LYS A 92 -6.84 -15.96 5.13
C LYS A 92 -8.12 -15.25 5.51
N ASP A 93 -9.23 -15.80 5.05
CA ASP A 93 -10.58 -15.40 5.43
C ASP A 93 -11.13 -16.51 6.31
N GLU A 94 -11.24 -16.24 7.61
CA GLU A 94 -11.74 -17.22 8.58
C GLU A 94 -13.14 -16.82 9.08
N GLY A 95 -13.86 -16.02 8.29
CA GLY A 95 -15.23 -15.61 8.60
C GLY A 95 -15.27 -14.35 9.43
N GLU A 96 -14.90 -14.44 10.69
CA GLU A 96 -14.91 -13.31 11.62
C GLU A 96 -13.56 -12.60 11.70
N GLU A 97 -12.52 -13.22 11.17
CA GLU A 97 -11.18 -12.64 11.20
C GLU A 97 -10.48 -12.88 9.87
N PHE A 98 -9.88 -11.84 9.36
CA PHE A 98 -9.00 -11.91 8.19
C PHE A 98 -7.56 -11.73 8.66
N THR A 99 -6.65 -12.52 8.12
CA THR A 99 -5.22 -12.41 8.43
C THR A 99 -4.43 -12.25 7.13
N LEU A 100 -3.54 -11.26 7.12
CA LEU A 100 -2.64 -11.02 6.00
C LEU A 100 -1.21 -11.09 6.51
N LYS A 101 -0.37 -11.84 5.80
CA LYS A 101 1.06 -11.90 6.05
C LYS A 101 1.80 -11.63 4.77
N ALA A 102 2.84 -10.81 4.83
CA ALA A 102 3.59 -10.39 3.66
C ALA A 102 5.07 -10.25 3.97
N THR A 103 5.89 -10.46 2.93
CA THR A 103 7.29 -10.04 2.95
C THR A 103 7.39 -8.78 2.11
N ILE A 104 8.14 -7.81 2.61
CA ILE A 104 8.32 -6.52 1.96
C ILE A 104 9.80 -6.21 1.85
N TRP A 105 10.19 -5.49 0.80
CA TRP A 105 11.60 -5.17 0.54
C TRP A 105 11.75 -3.70 0.24
N GLY A 106 12.79 -3.11 0.79
CA GLY A 106 13.10 -1.70 0.58
C GLY A 106 14.42 -1.30 1.17
N GLU A 107 14.55 -0.03 1.50
CA GLU A 107 15.76 0.54 2.08
C GLU A 107 15.41 1.80 2.85
N LYS A 108 16.35 2.26 3.67
CA LYS A 108 16.15 3.49 4.42
C LYS A 108 16.11 4.69 3.50
N PHE A 109 15.26 5.65 3.86
CA PHE A 109 15.18 6.93 3.17
C PHE A 109 16.55 7.63 3.22
N ALA A 110 16.98 8.14 2.06
CA ALA A 110 18.19 8.93 1.92
C ALA A 110 17.86 10.17 1.10
N VAL A 111 18.12 11.35 1.66
CA VAL A 111 17.72 12.61 1.04
C VAL A 111 18.36 12.82 -0.34
N GLU A 112 19.58 12.32 -0.52
CA GLU A 112 20.30 12.48 -1.80
C GLU A 112 19.85 11.50 -2.87
N LYS A 113 19.06 10.48 -2.50
CA LYS A 113 18.63 9.42 -3.41
C LYS A 113 17.14 9.46 -3.70
N HIS A 114 16.34 9.68 -2.66
CA HIS A 114 14.88 9.55 -2.74
C HIS A 114 14.23 10.92 -2.82
N PRO A 115 13.59 11.27 -3.95
CA PRO A 115 12.90 12.57 -4.01
C PRO A 115 11.78 12.62 -2.95
N GLN A 116 11.63 13.77 -2.33
CA GLN A 116 10.55 13.99 -1.37
C GLN A 116 9.40 14.64 -2.12
N LYS A 117 8.32 13.89 -2.33
CA LYS A 117 7.16 14.38 -3.05
C LYS A 117 6.14 14.97 -2.07
N VAL A 118 5.35 14.11 -1.43
CA VAL A 118 4.27 14.52 -0.53
C VAL A 118 4.34 13.69 0.74
N ALA A 119 4.21 14.34 1.89
CA ALA A 119 4.15 13.63 3.16
C ALA A 119 2.74 13.07 3.35
N VAL A 120 2.66 11.75 3.56
CA VAL A 120 1.41 11.08 3.89
C VAL A 120 1.23 11.14 5.39
N LYS A 121 0.14 11.75 5.86
CA LYS A 121 -0.14 11.90 7.29
C LYS A 121 -0.87 10.70 7.85
N ALA A 122 -1.81 10.13 7.08
CA ALA A 122 -2.62 9.03 7.56
C ALA A 122 -3.30 8.30 6.42
N VAL A 123 -3.60 7.01 6.66
CA VAL A 123 -4.54 6.23 5.86
C VAL A 123 -5.92 6.49 6.44
N THR A 124 -6.94 6.58 5.60
CA THR A 124 -8.32 6.84 6.07
C THR A 124 -9.28 5.78 5.54
N TYR A 125 -10.44 5.67 6.20
CA TYR A 125 -11.54 4.85 5.70
C TYR A 125 -12.47 5.60 4.75
N HIS A 126 -12.27 6.91 4.64
CA HIS A 126 -13.18 7.74 3.84
C HIS A 126 -13.15 7.31 2.39
N ARG A 127 -14.33 7.04 1.81
CA ARG A 127 -14.50 6.59 0.42
C ARG A 127 -13.72 5.31 0.08
N MET A 128 -13.39 4.49 1.08
CA MET A 128 -12.71 3.22 0.79
C MET A 128 -13.68 2.26 0.10
N GLU A 129 -13.21 1.63 -0.97
CA GLU A 129 -13.97 0.68 -1.77
C GLU A 129 -13.10 -0.53 -2.13
N ILE A 130 -13.72 -1.70 -2.15
CA ILE A 130 -13.10 -2.92 -2.67
C ILE A 130 -14.07 -3.46 -3.71
N ILE A 131 -13.70 -3.40 -4.97
CA ILE A 131 -14.54 -3.74 -6.11
C ILE A 131 -14.00 -5.02 -6.73
N LYS A 132 -14.78 -6.09 -6.61
CA LYS A 132 -14.40 -7.40 -7.14
C LYS A 132 -15.18 -7.69 -8.42
N GLU A 133 -14.45 -7.97 -9.49
CA GLU A 133 -15.02 -8.35 -10.76
C GLU A 133 -14.52 -9.75 -11.12
N TYR A 134 -14.95 -10.30 -12.23
CA TYR A 134 -14.66 -11.68 -12.60
C TYR A 134 -13.16 -12.00 -12.57
N ASP A 135 -12.35 -11.14 -13.15
CA ASP A 135 -10.92 -11.38 -13.34
C ASP A 135 -10.05 -10.26 -12.77
N SER A 136 -10.62 -9.39 -11.95
CA SER A 136 -9.89 -8.25 -11.41
C SER A 136 -10.45 -7.78 -10.09
N VAL A 137 -9.60 -7.15 -9.30
CA VAL A 137 -9.98 -6.48 -8.05
C VAL A 137 -9.39 -5.08 -8.10
N THR A 138 -10.22 -4.10 -7.73
CA THR A 138 -9.77 -2.71 -7.58
C THR A 138 -10.03 -2.30 -6.15
N VAL A 139 -9.04 -1.70 -5.51
CA VAL A 139 -9.24 -1.08 -4.19
C VAL A 139 -9.04 0.42 -4.33
N GLU A 140 -9.92 1.19 -3.68
CA GLU A 140 -9.83 2.65 -3.66
C GLU A 140 -9.72 3.10 -2.23
N PHE A 141 -8.83 4.05 -1.98
CA PHE A 141 -8.62 4.57 -0.64
C PHE A 141 -8.07 5.99 -0.70
N ILE A 142 -8.31 6.74 0.37
CA ILE A 142 -7.84 8.12 0.48
C ILE A 142 -6.72 8.19 1.51
N LEU A 143 -5.65 8.86 1.12
CA LEU A 143 -4.55 9.21 2.01
C LEU A 143 -4.68 10.69 2.39
N ASP A 144 -4.58 10.98 3.67
CA ASP A 144 -4.51 12.34 4.17
C ASP A 144 -3.08 12.86 4.01
N ILE A 145 -2.95 14.02 3.40
CA ILE A 145 -1.64 14.61 3.10
C ILE A 145 -1.46 16.03 3.65
#